data_48d251e8292f771fdf75b02cf3a75f98
#
_entry.id   48d251e8292f771fdf75b02cf3a75f98
#
_cell.length_a   1.000
_cell.length_b   1.000
_cell.length_c   1.000
_cell.angle_alpha   90.00
_cell.angle_beta   90.00
_cell.angle_gamma   90.00
#
_symmetry.space_group_name_H-M   'P 1'
#
loop_
_entity.id
_entity.type
_entity.pdbx_description
1 polymer ?
#
loop_
_entity_poly.entity_id
_entity_poly.type
_entity_poly.pdbx_seq_one_letter_code
_entity_poly.pdbx_strand_id
1 'polypeptide(L)'
;ILLFGGTGALLAALVLWWAKGRFPFYFRNNEKRAASVLGLVLGTIGLFILLPAWVDRERAMAWSEVRRYALENAGENIKTGSKYLHLYSPGQNETTFRIQVRGNELAAAKGRDSVEVRIGLGDLGFTHVLGVEVGR
;
A
#
# COMPACT_ATOMS: atom_id res chain seq x y z
N ILE A 1 13.24 -0.57 -2.77
CA ILE A 1 12.45 0.35 -3.63
C ILE A 1 13.29 0.76 -4.84
N LEU A 2 14.55 1.18 -4.69
CA LEU A 2 15.43 1.62 -5.81
C LEU A 2 15.69 0.50 -6.83
N LEU A 3 15.89 -0.74 -6.40
CA LEU A 3 16.10 -1.89 -7.30
C LEU A 3 14.84 -2.18 -8.15
N PHE A 4 13.65 -2.15 -7.54
CA PHE A 4 12.39 -2.39 -8.27
C PHE A 4 12.04 -1.23 -9.21
N GLY A 5 12.36 0.01 -8.83
CA GLY A 5 12.18 1.18 -9.71
C GLY A 5 13.10 1.14 -10.93
N GLY A 6 14.34 0.73 -10.76
CA GLY A 6 15.32 0.62 -11.87
C GLY A 6 14.96 -0.48 -12.86
N THR A 7 14.56 -1.66 -12.40
CA THR A 7 14.10 -2.75 -13.27
C THR A 7 12.79 -2.41 -13.98
N GLY A 8 11.87 -1.71 -13.32
CA GLY A 8 10.63 -1.22 -13.93
C GLY A 8 10.88 -0.22 -15.05
N ALA A 9 11.85 0.69 -14.87
CA ALA A 9 12.22 1.66 -15.91
C ALA A 9 12.86 1.01 -17.14
N LEU A 10 13.73 0.02 -16.96
CA LEU A 10 14.33 -0.74 -18.06
C LEU A 10 13.27 -1.52 -18.85
N LEU A 11 12.34 -2.16 -18.17
CA LEU A 11 11.23 -2.87 -18.82
C LEU A 11 10.28 -1.91 -19.54
N ALA A 12 9.99 -0.75 -18.97
CA ALA A 12 9.21 0.27 -19.65
C ALA A 12 9.87 0.74 -20.94
N ALA A 13 11.20 0.92 -20.95
CA ALA A 13 11.96 1.28 -22.14
C ALA A 13 11.91 0.17 -23.21
N LEU A 14 12.03 -1.10 -22.83
CA LEU A 14 11.91 -2.25 -23.73
C LEU A 14 10.50 -2.37 -24.32
N VAL A 15 9.46 -2.21 -23.50
CA VAL A 15 8.06 -2.24 -23.94
C VAL A 15 7.76 -1.09 -24.89
N LEU A 16 8.28 0.11 -24.61
CA LEU A 16 8.16 1.26 -25.51
C LEU A 16 8.85 1.03 -26.86
N TRP A 17 10.05 0.47 -26.82
CA TRP A 17 10.80 0.15 -28.04
C TRP A 17 10.03 -0.88 -28.89
N TRP A 18 9.53 -1.94 -28.29
CA TRP A 18 8.71 -2.96 -28.94
C TRP A 18 7.38 -2.38 -29.47
N ALA A 19 6.67 -1.59 -28.66
CA ALA A 19 5.40 -0.98 -29.05
C ALA A 19 5.55 0.00 -30.20
N LYS A 20 6.64 0.77 -30.24
CA LYS A 20 6.96 1.68 -31.37
C LYS A 20 7.11 0.92 -32.68
N GLY A 21 7.73 -0.27 -32.65
CA GLY A 21 7.85 -1.14 -33.83
C GLY A 21 6.55 -1.76 -34.28
N ARG A 22 5.69 -2.16 -33.31
CA ARG A 22 4.44 -2.89 -33.60
C ARG A 22 3.25 -1.98 -33.92
N PHE A 23 3.22 -0.78 -33.34
CA PHE A 23 2.10 0.15 -33.44
C PHE A 23 2.55 1.56 -33.85
N PRO A 24 3.13 1.75 -35.04
CA PRO A 24 3.70 3.04 -35.46
C PRO A 24 2.66 4.16 -35.51
N PHE A 25 1.38 3.82 -35.73
CA PHE A 25 0.30 4.80 -35.82
C PHE A 25 0.13 5.63 -34.55
N TYR A 26 0.23 5.01 -33.38
CA TYR A 26 0.11 5.70 -32.08
C TYR A 26 1.28 6.63 -31.77
N PHE A 27 2.44 6.39 -32.39
CA PHE A 27 3.67 7.17 -32.18
C PHE A 27 3.87 8.25 -33.24
N ARG A 28 3.01 8.32 -34.26
CA ARG A 28 3.13 9.29 -35.36
C ARG A 28 2.55 10.66 -35.02
N ASN A 29 1.52 10.73 -34.20
CA ASN A 29 0.91 11.97 -33.72
C ASN A 29 1.50 12.35 -32.35
N ASN A 30 2.01 13.60 -32.23
CA ASN A 30 2.70 14.05 -31.00
C ASN A 30 1.83 13.98 -29.74
N GLU A 31 0.55 14.31 -29.82
CA GLU A 31 -0.36 14.24 -28.66
C GLU A 31 -0.63 12.79 -28.22
N LYS A 32 -0.95 11.92 -29.17
CA LYS A 32 -1.18 10.49 -28.91
C LYS A 32 0.08 9.80 -28.44
N ARG A 33 1.24 10.20 -28.98
CA ARG A 33 2.54 9.69 -28.57
C ARG A 33 2.83 9.99 -27.10
N ALA A 34 2.65 11.25 -26.68
CA ALA A 34 2.87 11.64 -25.29
C ALA A 34 1.98 10.86 -24.31
N ALA A 35 0.67 10.75 -24.62
CA ALA A 35 -0.27 10.01 -23.82
C ALA A 35 0.06 8.50 -23.75
N SER A 36 0.41 7.88 -24.88
CA SER A 36 0.76 6.45 -24.94
C SER A 36 2.05 6.15 -24.20
N VAL A 37 3.08 6.99 -24.33
CA VAL A 37 4.35 6.87 -23.62
C VAL A 37 4.13 6.99 -22.11
N LEU A 38 3.39 8.03 -21.69
CA LEU A 38 3.11 8.27 -20.28
C LEU A 38 2.30 7.11 -19.67
N GLY A 39 1.26 6.65 -20.36
CA GLY A 39 0.42 5.54 -19.90
C GLY A 39 1.19 4.23 -19.79
N LEU A 40 2.06 3.91 -20.74
CA LEU A 40 2.91 2.72 -20.74
C LEU A 40 3.95 2.77 -19.62
N VAL A 41 4.60 3.91 -19.42
CA VAL A 41 5.61 4.09 -18.36
C VAL A 41 4.96 4.00 -16.99
N LEU A 42 3.89 4.74 -16.75
CA LEU A 42 3.19 4.72 -15.47
C LEU A 42 2.56 3.36 -15.18
N GLY A 43 1.96 2.71 -16.19
CA GLY A 43 1.39 1.37 -16.06
C GLY A 43 2.44 0.32 -15.72
N THR A 44 3.60 0.36 -16.37
CA THR A 44 4.70 -0.57 -16.09
C THR A 44 5.28 -0.34 -14.70
N ILE A 45 5.56 0.90 -14.33
CA ILE A 45 6.05 1.24 -12.97
C ILE A 45 5.02 0.81 -11.92
N GLY A 46 3.74 1.09 -12.15
CA GLY A 46 2.64 0.68 -11.25
C GLY A 46 2.60 -0.83 -11.04
N LEU A 47 2.68 -1.62 -12.09
CA LEU A 47 2.72 -3.08 -12.02
C LEU A 47 3.92 -3.59 -11.22
N PHE A 48 5.11 -3.02 -11.43
CA PHE A 48 6.33 -3.41 -10.71
C PHE A 48 6.35 -3.04 -9.23
N ILE A 49 5.54 -2.09 -8.82
CA ILE A 49 5.36 -1.74 -7.39
C ILE A 49 4.23 -2.56 -6.78
N LEU A 50 3.10 -2.69 -7.46
CA LEU A 50 1.89 -3.32 -6.93
C LEU A 50 2.00 -4.85 -6.86
N LEU A 51 2.60 -5.50 -7.84
CA LEU A 51 2.75 -6.96 -7.86
C LEU A 51 3.60 -7.49 -6.70
N PRO A 52 4.83 -6.96 -6.46
CA PRO A 52 5.62 -7.37 -5.30
C PRO A 52 4.93 -7.06 -3.98
N ALA A 53 4.28 -5.90 -3.85
CA ALA A 53 3.55 -5.54 -2.64
C ALA A 53 2.35 -6.47 -2.38
N TRP A 54 1.66 -6.88 -3.43
CA TRP A 54 0.56 -7.85 -3.32
C TRP A 54 1.06 -9.25 -2.90
N VAL A 55 2.11 -9.75 -3.56
CA VAL A 55 2.71 -11.04 -3.20
C VAL A 55 3.26 -11.03 -1.78
N ASP A 56 3.92 -9.94 -1.37
CA ASP A 56 4.46 -9.77 -0.03
C ASP A 56 3.35 -9.78 1.03
N ARG A 57 2.20 -9.15 0.73
CA ARG A 57 1.03 -9.16 1.61
C ARG A 57 0.43 -10.57 1.77
N GLU A 58 0.31 -11.34 0.69
CA GLU A 58 -0.21 -12.71 0.76
C GLU A 58 0.70 -13.61 1.62
N ARG A 59 2.02 -13.43 1.53
CA ARG A 59 2.98 -14.14 2.37
C ARG A 59 2.95 -13.66 3.82
N ALA A 60 2.77 -12.37 4.05
CA ALA A 60 2.64 -11.80 5.37
C ALA A 60 1.44 -12.35 6.15
N MET A 61 0.38 -12.79 5.46
CA MET A 61 -0.76 -13.46 6.12
C MET A 61 -0.38 -14.80 6.77
N ALA A 62 0.59 -15.52 6.23
CA ALA A 62 1.06 -16.79 6.76
C ALA A 62 1.86 -16.63 8.06
N TRP A 63 2.50 -15.47 8.25
CA TRP A 63 3.35 -15.14 9.39
C TRP A 63 2.84 -13.89 10.10
N SER A 64 1.64 -13.98 10.66
CA SER A 64 1.01 -12.85 11.34
C SER A 64 1.18 -12.92 12.84
N GLU A 65 1.46 -11.78 13.45
CA GLU A 65 1.59 -11.58 14.89
C GLU A 65 0.52 -10.60 15.36
N VAL A 66 -0.08 -10.87 16.53
CA VAL A 66 -1.01 -9.93 17.16
C VAL A 66 -0.23 -9.08 18.16
N ARG A 67 -0.24 -7.78 17.98
CA ARG A 67 0.39 -6.82 18.89
C ARG A 67 -0.65 -5.88 19.46
N ARG A 68 -0.48 -5.57 20.73
CA ARG A 68 -1.33 -4.60 21.44
C ARG A 68 -0.71 -3.21 21.32
N TYR A 69 -1.56 -2.25 20.96
CA TYR A 69 -1.20 -0.83 20.85
C TYR A 69 -2.14 0.00 21.70
N ALA A 70 -1.61 1.06 22.31
CA ALA A 70 -2.44 2.05 22.97
C ALA A 70 -3.22 2.86 21.92
N LEU A 71 -4.49 3.13 22.16
CA LEU A 71 -5.31 3.96 21.30
C LEU A 71 -5.20 5.41 21.75
N GLU A 72 -4.59 6.26 20.93
CA GLU A 72 -4.47 7.68 21.19
C GLU A 72 -5.73 8.43 20.75
N ASN A 73 -6.20 8.15 19.54
CA ASN A 73 -7.37 8.80 18.97
C ASN A 73 -8.07 7.90 17.92
N ALA A 74 -9.37 8.07 17.78
CA ALA A 74 -10.20 7.39 16.79
C ALA A 74 -11.14 8.38 16.12
N GLY A 75 -11.16 8.42 14.80
CA GLY A 75 -11.94 9.42 14.09
C GLY A 75 -12.31 9.04 12.66
N GLU A 76 -13.06 9.94 12.06
CA GLU A 76 -13.47 9.85 10.66
C GLU A 76 -13.06 11.14 9.93
N ASN A 77 -12.51 10.99 8.74
CA ASN A 77 -12.22 12.14 7.89
C ASN A 77 -13.50 12.56 7.18
N ILE A 78 -14.01 13.75 7.53
CA ILE A 78 -15.27 14.30 7.02
C ILE A 78 -15.28 14.41 5.47
N LYS A 79 -14.13 14.69 4.87
CA LYS A 79 -14.02 14.88 3.40
C LYS A 79 -14.06 13.57 2.62
N THR A 80 -13.47 12.51 3.16
CA THR A 80 -13.31 11.23 2.46
C THR A 80 -14.16 10.11 3.04
N GLY A 81 -14.79 10.30 4.20
CA GLY A 81 -15.50 9.24 4.93
C GLY A 81 -14.58 8.14 5.46
N SER A 82 -13.26 8.32 5.35
CA SER A 82 -12.29 7.32 5.79
C SER A 82 -12.19 7.30 7.30
N LYS A 83 -12.32 6.12 7.88
CA LYS A 83 -12.24 5.88 9.32
C LYS A 83 -10.83 5.45 9.70
N TYR A 84 -10.33 5.95 10.83
CA TYR A 84 -8.95 5.72 11.23
C TYR A 84 -8.79 5.60 12.74
N LEU A 85 -7.73 4.90 13.14
CA LEU A 85 -7.22 4.86 14.50
C LEU A 85 -5.79 5.40 14.54
N HIS A 86 -5.50 6.26 15.49
CA HIS A 86 -4.14 6.66 15.84
C HIS A 86 -3.68 5.75 16.97
N LEU A 87 -2.62 5.02 16.72
CA LEU A 87 -2.08 4.02 17.60
C LEU A 87 -0.69 4.43 18.07
N TYR A 88 -0.42 4.16 19.33
CA TYR A 88 0.86 4.41 19.97
C TYR A 88 1.47 3.10 20.44
N SER A 89 2.77 2.89 20.16
CA SER A 89 3.51 1.73 20.62
C SER A 89 4.25 2.07 21.91
N PRO A 90 3.79 1.60 23.07
CA PRO A 90 4.52 1.81 24.30
C PRO A 90 5.82 0.98 24.29
N GLY A 91 6.98 1.62 24.32
CA GLY A 91 8.27 0.97 24.55
C GLY A 91 9.23 0.83 23.38
N GLN A 92 8.86 1.15 22.16
CA GLN A 92 9.77 1.24 21.01
C GLN A 92 9.57 2.57 20.30
N ASN A 93 10.48 3.52 20.54
CA ASN A 93 10.59 4.80 19.83
C ASN A 93 9.28 5.56 19.65
N GLU A 94 8.48 5.74 20.69
CA GLU A 94 7.32 6.68 20.75
C GLU A 94 6.67 7.00 19.39
N THR A 95 6.49 5.98 18.55
CA THR A 95 6.01 6.18 17.18
C THR A 95 4.51 6.06 17.15
N THR A 96 3.84 7.16 16.92
CA THR A 96 2.42 7.18 16.57
C THR A 96 2.26 6.85 15.09
N PHE A 97 1.40 5.92 14.79
CA PHE A 97 1.06 5.59 13.41
C PHE A 97 -0.46 5.52 13.23
N ARG A 98 -0.88 5.81 12.02
CA ARG A 98 -2.29 5.86 11.66
C ARG A 98 -2.64 4.67 10.79
N ILE A 99 -3.70 3.95 11.18
CA ILE A 99 -4.27 2.87 10.38
C ILE A 99 -5.69 3.21 9.93
N GLN A 100 -6.04 2.80 8.72
CA GLN A 100 -7.39 2.90 8.22
C GLN A 100 -8.17 1.66 8.62
N VAL A 101 -9.40 1.86 9.12
CA VAL A 101 -10.26 0.80 9.65
C VAL A 101 -11.65 0.85 9.05
N ARG A 102 -12.41 -0.23 9.22
CA ARG A 102 -13.82 -0.30 8.83
C ARG A 102 -14.70 0.33 9.92
N GLY A 103 -15.96 0.62 9.55
CA GLY A 103 -16.89 1.26 10.47
C GLY A 103 -17.20 0.46 11.73
N ASN A 104 -17.31 -0.85 11.62
CA ASN A 104 -17.49 -1.76 12.74
C ASN A 104 -16.27 -1.82 13.67
N GLU A 105 -15.06 -1.78 13.13
CA GLU A 105 -13.80 -1.75 13.89
C GLU A 105 -13.65 -0.43 14.64
N LEU A 106 -13.98 0.70 13.99
CA LEU A 106 -14.02 2.00 14.66
C LEU A 106 -15.00 2.03 15.81
N ALA A 107 -16.23 1.52 15.60
CA ALA A 107 -17.25 1.47 16.63
C ALA A 107 -16.83 0.60 17.82
N ALA A 108 -16.18 -0.53 17.56
CA ALA A 108 -15.66 -1.43 18.57
C ALA A 108 -14.47 -0.85 19.35
N ALA A 109 -13.64 -0.02 18.70
CA ALA A 109 -12.48 0.62 19.31
C ALA A 109 -12.85 1.86 20.16
N LYS A 110 -13.99 2.49 19.90
CA LYS A 110 -14.43 3.67 20.65
C LYS A 110 -14.62 3.33 22.14
N GLY A 111 -13.97 4.12 23.00
CA GLY A 111 -14.03 3.96 24.45
C GLY A 111 -13.08 2.91 25.02
N ARG A 112 -12.14 2.42 24.21
CA ARG A 112 -11.08 1.53 24.68
C ARG A 112 -9.73 2.26 24.72
N ASP A 113 -8.90 1.86 25.67
CA ASP A 113 -7.56 2.42 25.85
C ASP A 113 -6.51 1.72 24.96
N SER A 114 -6.82 0.52 24.48
CA SER A 114 -5.93 -0.26 23.64
C SER A 114 -6.69 -1.13 22.64
N VAL A 115 -6.04 -1.42 21.54
CA VAL A 115 -6.52 -2.33 20.48
C VAL A 115 -5.45 -3.33 20.10
N GLU A 116 -5.86 -4.52 19.71
CA GLU A 116 -4.98 -5.54 19.18
C GLU A 116 -4.99 -5.46 17.68
N VAL A 117 -3.80 -5.33 17.09
CA VAL A 117 -3.62 -5.22 15.65
C VAL A 117 -2.87 -6.44 15.18
N ARG A 118 -3.46 -7.15 14.24
CA ARG A 118 -2.77 -8.24 13.55
C ARG A 118 -1.89 -7.65 12.47
N ILE A 119 -0.59 -7.82 12.63
CA ILE A 119 0.43 -7.38 11.70
C ILE A 119 1.15 -8.59 11.11
N GLY A 120 1.44 -8.53 9.82
CA GLY A 120 2.28 -9.49 9.13
C GLY A 120 3.54 -8.83 8.62
N LEU A 121 4.66 -9.52 8.74
CA LEU A 121 5.92 -9.10 8.13
C LEU A 121 6.09 -9.87 6.83
N GLY A 122 6.09 -9.16 5.71
CA GLY A 122 6.35 -9.77 4.41
C GLY A 122 7.83 -10.05 4.19
N ASP A 123 8.15 -10.92 3.25
CA ASP A 123 9.53 -11.31 2.90
C ASP A 123 10.37 -10.13 2.38
N LEU A 124 9.72 -9.11 1.83
CA LEU A 124 10.37 -7.88 1.37
C LEU A 124 10.61 -6.86 2.48
N GLY A 125 10.23 -7.20 3.73
CA GLY A 125 10.40 -6.36 4.91
C GLY A 125 9.30 -5.30 5.07
N PHE A 126 8.21 -5.36 4.30
CA PHE A 126 7.06 -4.49 4.53
C PHE A 126 6.19 -5.04 5.67
N THR A 127 5.80 -4.14 6.55
CA THR A 127 4.83 -4.46 7.60
C THR A 127 3.42 -4.20 7.08
N HIS A 128 2.59 -5.23 7.09
CA HIS A 128 1.20 -5.17 6.64
C HIS A 128 0.25 -5.23 7.82
N VAL A 129 -0.68 -4.29 7.89
CA VAL A 129 -1.80 -4.37 8.82
C VAL A 129 -2.86 -5.29 8.21
N LEU A 130 -3.05 -6.45 8.79
CA LEU A 130 -3.96 -7.49 8.29
C LEU A 130 -5.36 -7.37 8.87
N GLY A 131 -5.49 -6.79 10.06
CA GLY A 131 -6.78 -6.55 10.72
C GLY A 131 -6.61 -5.92 12.09
N VAL A 132 -7.72 -5.41 12.61
CA VAL A 132 -7.81 -4.88 13.98
C VAL A 132 -8.73 -5.81 14.75
N GLU A 133 -8.19 -6.42 15.79
CA GLU A 133 -8.98 -7.24 16.73
C GLU A 133 -9.23 -6.40 17.97
N VAL A 134 -10.47 -6.01 18.15
CA VAL A 134 -10.88 -5.33 19.38
C VAL A 134 -11.23 -6.41 20.38
N GLY A 135 -10.31 -6.70 21.29
CA GLY A 135 -10.49 -7.75 22.31
C GLY A 135 -11.85 -7.64 23.03
N ARG A 136 -12.46 -8.78 23.25
CA ARG A 136 -13.71 -8.90 24.00
C ARG A 136 -13.52 -8.55 25.45
#